data_ecbb84a53056e7642da762ff471c0826
#
_entry.id   ecbb84a53056e7642da762ff471c0826
#
_cell.length_a   1.000
_cell.length_b   1.000
_cell.length_c   1.000
_cell.angle_alpha   90.00
_cell.angle_beta   90.00
_cell.angle_gamma   90.00
#
_symmetry.space_group_name_H-M   'P 1'
#
loop_
_entity.id
_entity.type
_entity.pdbx_description
1 polymer ?
#
loop_
_entity_poly.entity_id
_entity_poly.type
_entity_poly.pdbx_seq_one_letter_code
_entity_poly.pdbx_strand_id
1 'polypeptide(L)'
;MSRSSKLYNADLAPTPAKNKNWGWFEIFNVWANDVQSLFGYTLAASLFLYSGLNGWAVFAALILAGFFIMWLVNLSGKPSVKHGIPYPVFARVSMGVFGANFPAMARGIVAMFWYGAQTYAASTAVALLITGVTGIQGEVMLFGMTGVMWVSFIFVSAFQVYLFWQGVDLIRKFLNFAGPAVYAVMIVLMIVIWFKAGGGLLSEVGTVFSGGTRSGGFEGLGSFGAFIAVFSIMVGYFAAVVINFGDFARFVKNESEMKKGNLWGLVGNVIFFSFITLMITGGTISIFGEYIAEPTAMVAKVDNVFLTIVAAFAFFAATVGINMVANFIPPAYDLANLMPSKISFRTGGLITAGFGFVIGGMWVAVITQMGLFPFVNTLGAILAPVFGIMIVDYYIIKKEKIDVDALFDASPNGKYHYNGGFNYKGMLAWILSGYIAVGTVWPNILILGLDDFFANLGGGGGYAWIIGASLGAVIHLAISKR
;
A
#
# COMPACT_ATOMS: atom_id res chain seq x y z
N MET A 1 -9.08 -31.14 18.68
CA MET A 1 -8.47 -31.57 17.40
C MET A 1 -6.99 -31.15 17.41
N SER A 2 -6.06 -32.03 17.04
CA SER A 2 -4.65 -31.66 16.91
C SER A 2 -4.49 -30.77 15.68
N ARG A 3 -3.94 -29.58 15.88
CA ARG A 3 -3.66 -28.65 14.77
C ARG A 3 -2.56 -29.21 13.88
N SER A 4 -2.81 -29.29 12.59
CA SER A 4 -1.85 -29.85 11.62
C SER A 4 -0.62 -28.95 11.48
N SER A 5 0.59 -29.54 11.59
CA SER A 5 1.85 -28.83 11.35
C SER A 5 1.98 -28.27 9.93
N LYS A 6 1.16 -28.75 8.98
CA LYS A 6 1.08 -28.21 7.62
C LYS A 6 0.35 -26.87 7.53
N LEU A 7 -0.46 -26.52 8.53
CA LEU A 7 -1.32 -25.34 8.53
C LEU A 7 -1.08 -24.43 9.73
N TYR A 8 -0.33 -24.86 10.73
CA TYR A 8 -0.19 -24.18 12.01
C TYR A 8 1.27 -23.93 12.35
N ASN A 9 1.55 -22.71 12.79
CA ASN A 9 2.67 -22.34 13.64
C ASN A 9 2.21 -21.26 14.64
N ALA A 10 3.10 -20.87 15.58
CA ALA A 10 2.77 -19.90 16.60
C ALA A 10 2.42 -18.50 16.03
N ASP A 11 3.04 -18.12 14.91
CA ASP A 11 2.84 -16.81 14.29
C ASP A 11 1.46 -16.70 13.62
N LEU A 12 0.93 -17.81 13.11
CA LEU A 12 -0.39 -17.90 12.47
C LEU A 12 -1.52 -18.17 13.47
N ALA A 13 -1.19 -18.53 14.71
CA ALA A 13 -2.16 -18.86 15.73
C ALA A 13 -3.15 -17.71 16.00
N PRO A 14 -4.41 -18.00 16.34
CA PRO A 14 -5.34 -16.99 16.79
C PRO A 14 -4.81 -16.23 18.00
N THR A 15 -4.85 -14.90 17.96
CA THR A 15 -4.43 -14.05 19.07
C THR A 15 -5.34 -14.25 20.27
N PRO A 16 -4.82 -14.68 21.43
CA PRO A 16 -5.63 -14.84 22.64
C PRO A 16 -6.24 -13.52 23.10
N ALA A 17 -7.41 -13.55 23.74
CA ALA A 17 -8.11 -12.35 24.19
C ALA A 17 -7.24 -11.44 25.10
N LYS A 18 -6.41 -12.04 25.97
CA LYS A 18 -5.48 -11.31 26.85
C LYS A 18 -4.41 -10.50 26.09
N ASN A 19 -4.13 -10.85 24.83
CA ASN A 19 -3.13 -10.20 23.98
C ASN A 19 -3.78 -9.19 23.01
N LYS A 20 -5.10 -9.05 23.02
CA LYS A 20 -5.82 -8.01 22.26
C LYS A 20 -5.81 -6.72 23.08
N ASN A 21 -4.72 -5.98 23.00
CA ASN A 21 -4.49 -4.79 23.82
C ASN A 21 -4.40 -3.49 23.01
N TRP A 22 -4.50 -3.55 21.69
CA TRP A 22 -4.51 -2.37 20.84
C TRP A 22 -5.84 -1.62 20.92
N GLY A 23 -5.76 -0.29 21.04
CA GLY A 23 -6.90 0.63 20.94
C GLY A 23 -6.88 1.39 19.62
N TRP A 24 -7.70 2.43 19.54
CA TRP A 24 -7.79 3.28 18.36
C TRP A 24 -6.48 4.00 18.04
N PHE A 25 -5.66 4.31 19.07
CA PHE A 25 -4.41 5.06 18.88
C PHE A 25 -3.33 4.25 18.20
N GLU A 26 -3.22 2.95 18.48
CA GLU A 26 -2.30 2.06 17.75
C GLU A 26 -2.70 1.94 16.27
N ILE A 27 -3.99 1.84 15.98
CA ILE A 27 -4.49 1.82 14.60
C ILE A 27 -4.30 3.18 13.92
N PHE A 28 -4.50 4.30 14.65
CA PHE A 28 -4.15 5.63 14.14
C PHE A 28 -2.67 5.70 13.73
N ASN A 29 -1.74 5.20 14.56
CA ASN A 29 -0.31 5.21 14.25
C ASN A 29 0.06 4.31 13.07
N VAL A 30 -0.61 3.15 12.90
CA VAL A 30 -0.45 2.32 11.70
C VAL A 30 -0.74 3.17 10.46
N TRP A 31 -1.88 3.87 10.42
CA TRP A 31 -2.26 4.72 9.28
C TRP A 31 -1.42 5.98 9.15
N ALA A 32 -1.01 6.60 10.27
CA ALA A 32 -0.14 7.77 10.24
C ALA A 32 1.18 7.48 9.51
N ASN A 33 1.73 6.28 9.69
CA ASN A 33 2.92 5.87 8.97
C ASN A 33 2.60 5.42 7.54
N ASP A 34 1.44 4.78 7.30
CA ASP A 34 1.09 4.25 5.97
C ASP A 34 0.76 5.35 4.96
N VAL A 35 0.05 6.39 5.38
CA VAL A 35 -0.35 7.50 4.50
C VAL A 35 0.84 8.41 4.16
N GLN A 36 1.80 8.59 5.07
CA GLN A 36 2.82 9.64 5.02
C GLN A 36 4.18 9.18 4.52
N SER A 37 4.23 8.46 3.42
CA SER A 37 5.50 8.10 2.80
C SER A 37 5.93 9.09 1.72
N LEU A 38 7.23 9.08 1.37
CA LEU A 38 7.73 9.80 0.19
C LEU A 38 7.01 9.35 -1.09
N PHE A 39 6.79 8.04 -1.24
CA PHE A 39 6.08 7.51 -2.40
C PHE A 39 4.62 7.97 -2.43
N GLY A 40 3.93 7.95 -1.29
CA GLY A 40 2.55 8.46 -1.18
C GLY A 40 2.46 9.95 -1.51
N TYR A 41 3.45 10.75 -1.09
CA TYR A 41 3.54 12.15 -1.47
C TYR A 41 3.70 12.31 -2.98
N THR A 42 4.67 11.62 -3.58
CA THR A 42 4.92 11.67 -5.03
C THR A 42 3.68 11.25 -5.82
N LEU A 43 2.96 10.21 -5.37
CA LEU A 43 1.71 9.80 -5.99
C LEU A 43 0.64 10.89 -5.90
N ALA A 44 0.37 11.44 -4.71
CA ALA A 44 -0.63 12.49 -4.52
C ALA A 44 -0.28 13.76 -5.32
N ALA A 45 0.97 14.21 -5.29
CA ALA A 45 1.44 15.33 -6.09
C ALA A 45 1.26 15.08 -7.60
N SER A 46 1.58 13.87 -8.07
CA SER A 46 1.40 13.48 -9.47
C SER A 46 -0.07 13.48 -9.88
N LEU A 47 -0.99 13.07 -9.00
CA LEU A 47 -2.43 13.14 -9.26
C LEU A 47 -2.92 14.59 -9.38
N PHE A 48 -2.42 15.50 -8.53
CA PHE A 48 -2.72 16.92 -8.65
C PHE A 48 -2.17 17.54 -9.94
N LEU A 49 -0.98 17.13 -10.36
CA LEU A 49 -0.27 17.74 -11.50
C LEU A 49 -0.68 17.16 -12.87
N TYR A 50 -1.00 15.86 -12.93
CA TYR A 50 -1.09 15.12 -14.19
C TYR A 50 -2.42 14.40 -14.42
N SER A 51 -3.44 14.59 -13.57
CA SER A 51 -4.75 13.95 -13.77
C SER A 51 -5.63 14.64 -14.84
N GLY A 52 -5.32 15.87 -15.23
CA GLY A 52 -6.16 16.69 -16.09
C GLY A 52 -7.41 17.26 -15.40
N LEU A 53 -7.53 17.08 -14.09
CA LEU A 53 -8.62 17.62 -13.26
C LEU A 53 -8.20 18.90 -12.55
N ASN A 54 -9.18 19.72 -12.16
CA ASN A 54 -8.90 20.77 -11.21
C ASN A 54 -8.56 20.19 -9.82
N GLY A 55 -7.77 20.92 -9.04
CA GLY A 55 -7.29 20.46 -7.74
C GLY A 55 -8.39 20.14 -6.73
N TRP A 56 -9.54 20.84 -6.78
CA TRP A 56 -10.70 20.53 -5.93
C TRP A 56 -11.30 19.17 -6.25
N ALA A 57 -11.40 18.82 -7.53
CA ALA A 57 -11.87 17.51 -7.94
C ALA A 57 -10.89 16.41 -7.53
N VAL A 58 -9.58 16.62 -7.67
CA VAL A 58 -8.56 15.67 -7.18
C VAL A 58 -8.66 15.53 -5.66
N PHE A 59 -8.71 16.63 -4.93
CA PHE A 59 -8.81 16.60 -3.46
C PHE A 59 -10.08 15.88 -2.99
N ALA A 60 -11.24 16.16 -3.63
CA ALA A 60 -12.47 15.46 -3.34
C ALA A 60 -12.38 13.95 -3.64
N ALA A 61 -11.75 13.56 -4.76
CA ALA A 61 -11.54 12.16 -5.10
C ALA A 61 -10.68 11.43 -4.05
N LEU A 62 -9.60 12.07 -3.57
CA LEU A 62 -8.74 11.52 -2.53
C LEU A 62 -9.48 11.35 -1.19
N ILE A 63 -10.27 12.34 -0.78
CA ILE A 63 -11.10 12.27 0.46
C ILE A 63 -12.12 11.13 0.35
N LEU A 64 -12.85 11.06 -0.78
CA LEU A 64 -13.83 10.00 -0.99
C LEU A 64 -13.18 8.62 -1.04
N ALA A 65 -11.99 8.51 -1.65
CA ALA A 65 -11.20 7.29 -1.61
C ALA A 65 -10.83 6.92 -0.16
N GLY A 66 -10.42 7.88 0.66
CA GLY A 66 -10.13 7.67 2.08
C GLY A 66 -11.32 7.08 2.86
N PHE A 67 -12.53 7.62 2.69
CA PHE A 67 -13.75 7.07 3.28
C PHE A 67 -14.09 5.68 2.75
N PHE A 68 -13.93 5.47 1.46
CA PHE A 68 -14.17 4.18 0.84
C PHE A 68 -13.18 3.12 1.33
N ILE A 69 -11.90 3.42 1.39
CA ILE A 69 -10.86 2.54 1.93
C ILE A 69 -11.15 2.24 3.40
N MET A 70 -11.54 3.24 4.19
CA MET A 70 -11.96 3.02 5.59
C MET A 70 -13.09 1.99 5.68
N TRP A 71 -14.10 2.09 4.82
CA TRP A 71 -15.18 1.11 4.77
C TRP A 71 -14.65 -0.29 4.41
N LEU A 72 -13.77 -0.41 3.41
CA LEU A 72 -13.17 -1.68 2.99
C LEU A 72 -12.34 -2.33 4.10
N VAL A 73 -11.49 -1.56 4.79
CA VAL A 73 -10.65 -2.11 5.88
C VAL A 73 -11.47 -2.46 7.13
N ASN A 74 -12.59 -1.79 7.36
CA ASN A 74 -13.53 -2.20 8.40
C ASN A 74 -14.15 -3.56 8.08
N LEU A 75 -14.43 -3.85 6.80
CA LEU A 75 -14.92 -5.15 6.37
C LEU A 75 -13.85 -6.25 6.50
N SER A 76 -12.64 -6.03 6.02
CA SER A 76 -11.56 -7.03 6.09
C SER A 76 -11.01 -7.22 7.51
N GLY A 77 -11.03 -6.18 8.35
CA GLY A 77 -10.54 -6.23 9.72
C GLY A 77 -11.48 -6.90 10.71
N LYS A 78 -12.81 -6.74 10.54
CA LYS A 78 -13.82 -7.27 11.48
C LYS A 78 -13.66 -8.77 11.78
N PRO A 79 -13.45 -9.68 10.80
CA PRO A 79 -13.19 -11.09 11.07
C PRO A 79 -11.99 -11.31 11.99
N SER A 80 -10.92 -10.55 11.79
CA SER A 80 -9.68 -10.67 12.55
C SER A 80 -9.81 -10.09 13.97
N VAL A 81 -10.54 -8.99 14.15
CA VAL A 81 -10.91 -8.49 15.50
C VAL A 81 -11.71 -9.56 16.25
N LYS A 82 -12.70 -10.16 15.59
CA LYS A 82 -13.58 -11.17 16.20
C LYS A 82 -12.83 -12.45 16.57
N HIS A 83 -12.04 -12.98 15.65
CA HIS A 83 -11.46 -14.32 15.74
C HIS A 83 -9.95 -14.35 16.06
N GLY A 84 -9.25 -13.21 16.04
CA GLY A 84 -7.82 -13.11 16.31
C GLY A 84 -6.91 -13.68 15.22
N ILE A 85 -7.41 -13.91 14.00
CA ILE A 85 -6.68 -14.56 12.91
C ILE A 85 -6.06 -13.56 11.94
N PRO A 86 -4.86 -13.82 11.39
CA PRO A 86 -4.26 -13.00 10.35
C PRO A 86 -4.89 -13.24 8.98
N TYR A 87 -4.59 -12.35 8.02
CA TYR A 87 -5.10 -12.41 6.65
C TYR A 87 -4.94 -13.79 5.98
N PRO A 88 -3.74 -14.43 5.94
CA PRO A 88 -3.59 -15.68 5.21
C PRO A 88 -4.43 -16.81 5.82
N VAL A 89 -4.69 -16.78 7.12
CA VAL A 89 -5.60 -17.75 7.77
C VAL A 89 -7.06 -17.42 7.45
N PHE A 90 -7.44 -16.14 7.40
CA PHE A 90 -8.78 -15.74 6.98
C PHE A 90 -9.07 -16.15 5.52
N ALA A 91 -8.09 -16.02 4.63
CA ALA A 91 -8.23 -16.43 3.22
C ALA A 91 -8.58 -17.92 3.04
N ARG A 92 -8.26 -18.79 4.02
CA ARG A 92 -8.63 -20.22 3.99
C ARG A 92 -10.14 -20.46 3.94
N VAL A 93 -10.93 -19.50 4.44
CA VAL A 93 -12.41 -19.58 4.42
C VAL A 93 -12.93 -19.65 2.98
N SER A 94 -12.40 -18.80 2.11
CA SER A 94 -12.85 -18.64 0.72
C SER A 94 -12.06 -19.45 -0.30
N MET A 95 -10.78 -19.72 -0.01
CA MET A 95 -9.86 -20.37 -0.97
C MET A 95 -9.57 -21.83 -0.64
N GLY A 96 -9.88 -22.28 0.59
CA GLY A 96 -9.50 -23.60 1.11
C GLY A 96 -8.17 -23.55 1.87
N VAL A 97 -7.93 -24.56 2.71
CA VAL A 97 -6.79 -24.58 3.64
C VAL A 97 -5.42 -24.56 2.95
N PHE A 98 -5.30 -25.13 1.76
CA PHE A 98 -4.09 -25.05 0.93
C PHE A 98 -4.23 -24.03 -0.19
N GLY A 99 -5.45 -23.80 -0.69
CA GLY A 99 -5.73 -22.80 -1.72
C GLY A 99 -5.40 -21.39 -1.29
N ALA A 100 -5.50 -21.07 0.01
CA ALA A 100 -5.12 -19.77 0.57
C ALA A 100 -3.63 -19.40 0.38
N ASN A 101 -2.77 -20.38 0.09
CA ASN A 101 -1.36 -20.11 -0.21
C ASN A 101 -1.17 -19.27 -1.47
N PHE A 102 -2.07 -19.37 -2.46
CA PHE A 102 -1.95 -18.59 -3.70
C PHE A 102 -2.20 -17.09 -3.48
N PRO A 103 -3.33 -16.64 -2.88
CA PRO A 103 -3.52 -15.25 -2.59
C PRO A 103 -2.52 -14.70 -1.54
N ALA A 104 -2.09 -15.52 -0.57
CA ALA A 104 -1.03 -15.14 0.35
C ALA A 104 0.30 -14.89 -0.40
N MET A 105 0.69 -15.78 -1.31
CA MET A 105 1.87 -15.60 -2.13
C MET A 105 1.76 -14.37 -3.05
N ALA A 106 0.61 -14.17 -3.71
CA ALA A 106 0.39 -12.99 -4.55
C ALA A 106 0.53 -11.70 -3.74
N ARG A 107 -0.04 -11.66 -2.53
CA ARG A 107 0.12 -10.52 -1.61
C ARG A 107 1.57 -10.35 -1.16
N GLY A 108 2.24 -11.45 -0.83
CA GLY A 108 3.67 -11.44 -0.46
C GLY A 108 4.55 -10.87 -1.58
N ILE A 109 4.32 -11.30 -2.84
CA ILE A 109 5.04 -10.76 -4.02
C ILE A 109 4.75 -9.28 -4.19
N VAL A 110 3.48 -8.86 -4.15
CA VAL A 110 3.12 -7.43 -4.22
C VAL A 110 3.82 -6.62 -3.14
N ALA A 111 3.90 -7.16 -1.91
CA ALA A 111 4.62 -6.49 -0.84
C ALA A 111 6.13 -6.40 -1.06
N MET A 112 6.75 -7.40 -1.70
CA MET A 112 8.18 -7.34 -2.04
C MET A 112 8.45 -6.22 -3.06
N PHE A 113 7.55 -6.01 -4.03
CA PHE A 113 7.65 -4.86 -4.95
C PHE A 113 7.51 -3.53 -4.20
N TRP A 114 6.52 -3.40 -3.33
CA TRP A 114 6.36 -2.21 -2.49
C TRP A 114 7.53 -2.02 -1.52
N TYR A 115 8.06 -3.09 -0.94
CA TYR A 115 9.25 -3.02 -0.09
C TYR A 115 10.46 -2.45 -0.83
N GLY A 116 10.71 -2.93 -2.05
CA GLY A 116 11.78 -2.40 -2.91
C GLY A 116 11.56 -0.93 -3.26
N ALA A 117 10.34 -0.56 -3.67
CA ALA A 117 9.97 0.82 -4.00
C ALA A 117 10.18 1.78 -2.82
N GLN A 118 9.67 1.42 -1.66
CA GLN A 118 9.78 2.25 -0.45
C GLN A 118 11.22 2.28 0.09
N THR A 119 11.99 1.19 -0.05
CA THR A 119 13.41 1.19 0.31
C THR A 119 14.20 2.15 -0.58
N TYR A 120 13.94 2.13 -1.89
CA TYR A 120 14.52 3.10 -2.82
C TYR A 120 14.12 4.54 -2.44
N ALA A 121 12.84 4.79 -2.21
CA ALA A 121 12.35 6.11 -1.79
C ALA A 121 12.99 6.59 -0.47
N ALA A 122 13.09 5.73 0.56
CA ALA A 122 13.79 6.08 1.80
C ALA A 122 15.28 6.40 1.57
N SER A 123 15.89 5.75 0.57
CA SER A 123 17.30 5.96 0.21
C SER A 123 17.53 7.33 -0.42
N THR A 124 16.53 7.90 -1.12
CA THR A 124 16.63 9.27 -1.65
C THR A 124 16.74 10.30 -0.53
N ALA A 125 16.10 10.06 0.61
CA ALA A 125 16.21 10.92 1.79
C ALA A 125 17.63 10.86 2.41
N VAL A 126 18.23 9.67 2.49
CA VAL A 126 19.61 9.51 2.97
C VAL A 126 20.60 10.12 1.97
N ALA A 127 20.40 9.92 0.66
CA ALA A 127 21.20 10.55 -0.37
C ALA A 127 21.11 12.08 -0.32
N LEU A 128 19.90 12.63 -0.11
CA LEU A 128 19.69 14.07 0.10
C LEU A 128 20.52 14.59 1.28
N LEU A 129 20.57 13.83 2.39
CA LEU A 129 21.38 14.21 3.55
C LEU A 129 22.87 14.23 3.20
N ILE A 130 23.37 13.16 2.56
CA ILE A 130 24.79 13.06 2.18
C ILE A 130 25.16 14.18 1.22
N THR A 131 24.41 14.36 0.14
CA THR A 131 24.69 15.39 -0.87
C THR A 131 24.57 16.81 -0.32
N GLY A 132 23.56 17.07 0.51
CA GLY A 132 23.32 18.40 1.09
C GLY A 132 24.36 18.82 2.14
N VAL A 133 24.98 17.86 2.83
CA VAL A 133 26.01 18.16 3.84
C VAL A 133 27.42 18.15 3.24
N THR A 134 27.71 17.20 2.32
CA THR A 134 29.07 16.99 1.80
C THR A 134 29.29 17.61 0.43
N GLY A 135 28.24 17.97 -0.31
CA GLY A 135 28.30 18.38 -1.71
C GLY A 135 28.61 17.25 -2.70
N ILE A 136 28.83 16.01 -2.24
CA ILE A 136 29.16 14.87 -3.08
C ILE A 136 27.91 14.35 -3.78
N GLN A 137 27.87 14.39 -5.12
CA GLN A 137 26.73 13.86 -5.89
C GLN A 137 26.96 12.40 -6.35
N GLY A 138 28.23 12.03 -6.60
CA GLY A 138 28.63 10.73 -7.12
C GLY A 138 28.29 10.54 -8.60
N GLU A 139 29.00 9.59 -9.23
CA GLU A 139 28.76 9.20 -10.62
C GLU A 139 27.65 8.14 -10.69
N VAL A 140 26.97 8.07 -11.86
CA VAL A 140 25.99 7.02 -12.14
C VAL A 140 26.74 5.69 -12.29
N MET A 141 26.26 4.70 -11.57
CA MET A 141 26.84 3.35 -11.52
C MET A 141 25.81 2.31 -12.01
N LEU A 142 25.85 1.14 -11.40
CA LEU A 142 25.00 0.01 -11.73
C LEU A 142 23.49 0.38 -11.63
N PHE A 143 22.71 -0.07 -12.62
CA PHE A 143 21.25 0.12 -12.69
C PHE A 143 20.78 1.59 -12.64
N GLY A 144 21.61 2.52 -13.05
CA GLY A 144 21.24 3.95 -13.14
C GLY A 144 21.26 4.70 -11.81
N MET A 145 21.64 4.06 -10.72
CA MET A 145 21.84 4.74 -9.43
C MET A 145 23.27 5.29 -9.30
N THR A 146 23.39 6.45 -8.63
CA THR A 146 24.72 7.00 -8.29
C THR A 146 25.38 6.23 -7.16
N GLY A 147 26.69 6.41 -6.97
CA GLY A 147 27.41 5.80 -5.83
C GLY A 147 26.82 6.21 -4.48
N VAL A 148 26.42 7.49 -4.35
CA VAL A 148 25.73 7.99 -3.14
C VAL A 148 24.39 7.29 -2.94
N MET A 149 23.62 7.08 -4.00
CA MET A 149 22.36 6.33 -3.92
C MET A 149 22.58 4.88 -3.51
N TRP A 150 23.62 4.20 -4.03
CA TRP A 150 23.94 2.82 -3.63
C TRP A 150 24.32 2.71 -2.16
N VAL A 151 25.18 3.62 -1.66
CA VAL A 151 25.52 3.65 -0.22
C VAL A 151 24.27 3.89 0.63
N SER A 152 23.42 4.83 0.24
CA SER A 152 22.17 5.12 0.92
C SER A 152 21.21 3.92 0.91
N PHE A 153 21.09 3.24 -0.23
CA PHE A 153 20.21 2.08 -0.41
C PHE A 153 20.65 0.88 0.43
N ILE A 154 21.96 0.60 0.47
CA ILE A 154 22.52 -0.45 1.32
C ILE A 154 22.29 -0.11 2.81
N PHE A 155 22.53 1.14 3.21
CA PHE A 155 22.30 1.58 4.57
C PHE A 155 20.84 1.41 4.98
N VAL A 156 19.88 1.90 4.17
CA VAL A 156 18.45 1.77 4.44
C VAL A 156 18.03 0.31 4.52
N SER A 157 18.49 -0.52 3.59
CA SER A 157 18.18 -1.96 3.56
C SER A 157 18.68 -2.65 4.84
N ALA A 158 19.92 -2.39 5.24
CA ALA A 158 20.49 -2.95 6.46
C ALA A 158 19.76 -2.48 7.72
N PHE A 159 19.40 -1.19 7.78
CA PHE A 159 18.66 -0.62 8.90
C PHE A 159 17.27 -1.26 9.06
N GLN A 160 16.55 -1.47 7.96
CA GLN A 160 15.24 -2.12 7.98
C GLN A 160 15.32 -3.58 8.44
N VAL A 161 16.32 -4.33 7.95
CA VAL A 161 16.57 -5.70 8.41
C VAL A 161 16.91 -5.71 9.90
N TYR A 162 17.72 -4.76 10.37
CA TYR A 162 18.03 -4.63 11.80
C TYR A 162 16.76 -4.38 12.65
N LEU A 163 15.92 -3.42 12.26
CA LEU A 163 14.66 -3.15 12.97
C LEU A 163 13.76 -4.38 13.02
N PHE A 164 13.62 -5.07 11.88
CA PHE A 164 12.80 -6.27 11.80
C PHE A 164 13.34 -7.40 12.70
N TRP A 165 14.65 -7.58 12.72
CA TRP A 165 15.31 -8.61 13.54
C TRP A 165 15.11 -8.41 15.02
N GLN A 166 15.10 -7.17 15.49
CA GLN A 166 14.84 -6.82 16.88
C GLN A 166 13.39 -7.09 17.32
N GLY A 167 12.48 -7.23 16.36
CA GLY A 167 11.10 -7.63 16.60
C GLY A 167 10.12 -6.48 16.74
N VAL A 168 8.85 -6.86 16.91
CA VAL A 168 7.68 -5.96 16.83
C VAL A 168 7.71 -4.83 17.86
N ASP A 169 8.32 -5.02 19.03
CA ASP A 169 8.39 -3.97 20.06
C ASP A 169 9.27 -2.78 19.66
N LEU A 170 10.44 -3.04 19.04
CA LEU A 170 11.29 -1.95 18.54
C LEU A 170 10.63 -1.27 17.34
N ILE A 171 10.01 -2.03 16.44
CA ILE A 171 9.24 -1.48 15.32
C ILE A 171 8.15 -0.55 15.85
N ARG A 172 7.37 -0.97 16.84
CA ARG A 172 6.31 -0.14 17.44
C ARG A 172 6.88 1.17 18.03
N LYS A 173 8.00 1.11 18.77
CA LYS A 173 8.65 2.32 19.30
C LYS A 173 9.10 3.26 18.19
N PHE A 174 9.67 2.71 17.12
CA PHE A 174 10.10 3.47 15.96
C PHE A 174 8.90 4.15 15.26
N LEU A 175 7.80 3.43 15.05
CA LEU A 175 6.58 3.97 14.44
C LEU A 175 5.95 5.10 15.27
N ASN A 176 5.91 4.93 16.60
CA ASN A 176 5.38 5.96 17.51
C ASN A 176 6.22 7.25 17.51
N PHE A 177 7.48 7.16 17.11
CA PHE A 177 8.35 8.32 16.90
C PHE A 177 8.21 8.87 15.46
N ALA A 178 8.29 8.01 14.45
CA ALA A 178 8.33 8.40 13.04
C ALA A 178 7.06 9.13 12.60
N GLY A 179 5.88 8.65 13.00
CA GLY A 179 4.60 9.26 12.64
C GLY A 179 4.52 10.75 13.02
N PRO A 180 4.61 11.11 14.30
CA PRO A 180 4.59 12.52 14.72
C PRO A 180 5.72 13.37 14.13
N ALA A 181 6.93 12.81 13.99
CA ALA A 181 8.08 13.53 13.43
C ALA A 181 7.84 13.98 11.99
N VAL A 182 7.23 13.11 11.18
CA VAL A 182 6.89 13.45 9.79
C VAL A 182 5.89 14.59 9.70
N TYR A 183 4.83 14.55 10.51
CA TYR A 183 3.87 15.66 10.57
C TYR A 183 4.54 16.97 10.89
N ALA A 184 5.36 16.99 11.92
CA ALA A 184 6.06 18.20 12.33
C ALA A 184 6.92 18.77 11.18
N VAL A 185 7.68 17.90 10.49
CA VAL A 185 8.54 18.34 9.39
C VAL A 185 7.76 18.77 8.17
N MET A 186 6.71 18.04 7.79
CA MET A 186 5.88 18.40 6.63
C MET A 186 5.15 19.73 6.85
N ILE A 187 4.69 19.99 8.08
CA ILE A 187 4.11 21.29 8.43
C ILE A 187 5.17 22.40 8.35
N VAL A 188 6.37 22.17 8.89
CA VAL A 188 7.47 23.13 8.81
C VAL A 188 7.85 23.39 7.35
N LEU A 189 7.98 22.34 6.54
CA LEU A 189 8.27 22.48 5.11
C LEU A 189 7.18 23.28 4.40
N MET A 190 5.91 22.99 4.64
CA MET A 190 4.78 23.74 4.10
C MET A 190 4.86 25.24 4.49
N ILE A 191 5.15 25.54 5.75
CA ILE A 191 5.29 26.92 6.25
C ILE A 191 6.47 27.62 5.56
N VAL A 192 7.63 26.97 5.44
CA VAL A 192 8.82 27.54 4.78
C VAL A 192 8.52 27.82 3.29
N ILE A 193 7.89 26.87 2.61
CA ILE A 193 7.48 27.04 1.21
C ILE A 193 6.48 28.20 1.09
N TRP A 194 5.51 28.29 2.01
CA TRP A 194 4.52 29.36 2.01
C TRP A 194 5.19 30.75 2.18
N PHE A 195 6.10 30.89 3.14
CA PHE A 195 6.81 32.15 3.34
C PHE A 195 7.66 32.54 2.12
N LYS A 196 8.30 31.59 1.46
CA LYS A 196 9.08 31.83 0.24
C LYS A 196 8.21 32.18 -0.97
N ALA A 197 7.06 31.54 -1.13
CA ALA A 197 6.13 31.78 -2.22
C ALA A 197 5.36 33.11 -2.07
N GLY A 198 5.19 33.57 -0.82
CA GLY A 198 4.43 34.78 -0.53
C GLY A 198 3.01 34.77 -1.08
N GLY A 199 2.55 35.85 -1.70
CA GLY A 199 1.22 35.93 -2.31
C GLY A 199 1.03 35.00 -3.52
N GLY A 200 2.11 34.58 -4.17
CA GLY A 200 2.08 33.68 -5.33
C GLY A 200 1.55 32.28 -5.00
N LEU A 201 1.71 31.80 -3.75
CA LEU A 201 1.18 30.49 -3.33
C LEU A 201 -0.32 30.36 -3.60
N LEU A 202 -1.12 31.33 -3.16
CA LEU A 202 -2.58 31.26 -3.32
C LEU A 202 -2.99 31.36 -4.79
N SER A 203 -2.24 32.11 -5.60
CA SER A 203 -2.44 32.16 -7.05
C SER A 203 -2.19 30.79 -7.70
N GLU A 204 -1.06 30.14 -7.39
CA GLU A 204 -0.71 28.85 -7.98
C GLU A 204 -1.60 27.71 -7.49
N VAL A 205 -1.95 27.70 -6.20
CA VAL A 205 -2.96 26.78 -5.67
C VAL A 205 -4.30 27.02 -6.37
N GLY A 206 -4.68 28.27 -6.58
CA GLY A 206 -5.87 28.65 -7.35
C GLY A 206 -5.82 28.12 -8.79
N THR A 207 -4.66 28.22 -9.45
CA THR A 207 -4.44 27.68 -10.80
C THR A 207 -4.57 26.17 -10.83
N VAL A 208 -3.96 25.45 -9.91
CA VAL A 208 -4.14 24.00 -9.77
C VAL A 208 -5.60 23.65 -9.53
N PHE A 209 -6.29 24.40 -8.67
CA PHE A 209 -7.70 24.17 -8.36
C PHE A 209 -8.65 24.53 -9.52
N SER A 210 -8.30 25.50 -10.36
CA SER A 210 -9.13 25.94 -11.47
C SER A 210 -8.96 25.12 -12.76
N GLY A 211 -8.06 24.13 -12.76
CA GLY A 211 -7.83 23.26 -13.92
C GLY A 211 -6.63 23.62 -14.77
N GLY A 212 -5.71 24.47 -14.26
CA GLY A 212 -4.43 24.77 -14.90
C GLY A 212 -3.39 23.65 -14.81
N THR A 213 -3.82 22.40 -14.60
CA THR A 213 -2.95 21.22 -14.54
C THR A 213 -2.60 20.71 -15.93
N ARG A 214 -1.44 20.09 -16.06
CA ARG A 214 -1.03 19.48 -17.32
C ARG A 214 -1.93 18.30 -17.67
N SER A 215 -2.26 18.15 -18.93
CA SER A 215 -2.84 16.93 -19.46
C SER A 215 -1.88 15.75 -19.21
N GLY A 216 -2.41 14.63 -18.74
CA GLY A 216 -1.66 13.44 -18.38
C GLY A 216 -2.51 12.20 -18.58
N GLY A 217 -2.10 11.06 -18.13
CA GLY A 217 -2.57 9.71 -18.43
C GLY A 217 -4.08 9.40 -18.43
N PHE A 218 -4.96 10.39 -18.30
CA PHE A 218 -6.43 10.21 -18.34
C PHE A 218 -7.09 11.01 -19.46
N GLU A 219 -6.32 11.40 -20.48
CA GLU A 219 -6.85 12.06 -21.67
C GLU A 219 -7.88 11.15 -22.36
N GLY A 220 -9.02 11.73 -22.72
CA GLY A 220 -10.12 11.00 -23.38
C GLY A 220 -11.18 10.42 -22.43
N LEU A 221 -10.96 10.36 -21.11
CA LEU A 221 -11.97 9.87 -20.16
C LEU A 221 -13.05 10.89 -19.80
N GLY A 222 -12.82 12.17 -20.13
CA GLY A 222 -13.63 13.27 -19.59
C GLY A 222 -13.45 13.45 -18.08
N SER A 223 -13.97 14.56 -17.54
CA SER A 223 -13.74 14.92 -16.12
C SER A 223 -14.27 13.88 -15.12
N PHE A 224 -15.41 13.26 -15.39
CA PHE A 224 -15.96 12.24 -14.51
C PHE A 224 -15.14 10.96 -14.55
N GLY A 225 -14.73 10.51 -15.73
CA GLY A 225 -13.88 9.32 -15.87
C GLY A 225 -12.51 9.52 -15.20
N ALA A 226 -11.88 10.67 -15.39
CA ALA A 226 -10.64 11.02 -14.70
C ALA A 226 -10.80 11.07 -13.17
N PHE A 227 -11.94 11.60 -12.67
CA PHE A 227 -12.25 11.59 -11.24
C PHE A 227 -12.32 10.16 -10.66
N ILE A 228 -13.02 9.25 -11.35
CA ILE A 228 -13.10 7.84 -10.94
C ILE A 228 -11.72 7.15 -11.05
N ALA A 229 -10.91 7.51 -12.05
CA ALA A 229 -9.54 6.98 -12.16
C ALA A 229 -8.66 7.42 -10.97
N VAL A 230 -8.65 8.70 -10.61
CA VAL A 230 -7.93 9.21 -9.43
C VAL A 230 -8.40 8.50 -8.16
N PHE A 231 -9.72 8.39 -7.96
CA PHE A 231 -10.32 7.66 -6.85
C PHE A 231 -9.84 6.19 -6.81
N SER A 232 -9.92 5.49 -7.93
CA SER A 232 -9.55 4.07 -8.02
C SER A 232 -8.05 3.83 -7.84
N ILE A 233 -7.18 4.70 -8.36
CA ILE A 233 -5.73 4.63 -8.15
C ILE A 233 -5.41 4.77 -6.66
N MET A 234 -6.05 5.71 -5.96
CA MET A 234 -5.83 5.88 -4.53
C MET A 234 -6.30 4.64 -3.73
N VAL A 235 -7.42 4.03 -4.12
CA VAL A 235 -7.85 2.75 -3.55
C VAL A 235 -6.86 1.64 -3.87
N GLY A 236 -6.34 1.59 -5.09
CA GLY A 236 -5.32 0.64 -5.54
C GLY A 236 -3.99 0.78 -4.79
N TYR A 237 -3.60 2.00 -4.44
CA TYR A 237 -2.41 2.26 -3.63
C TYR A 237 -2.47 1.55 -2.27
N PHE A 238 -3.63 1.54 -1.63
CA PHE A 238 -3.87 0.85 -0.36
C PHE A 238 -4.30 -0.62 -0.52
N ALA A 239 -4.37 -1.17 -1.73
CA ALA A 239 -4.91 -2.51 -2.00
C ALA A 239 -4.27 -3.60 -1.12
N ALA A 240 -2.96 -3.52 -0.89
CA ALA A 240 -2.25 -4.48 -0.05
C ALA A 240 -2.73 -4.43 1.40
N VAL A 241 -2.86 -3.23 1.98
CA VAL A 241 -3.33 -3.07 3.37
C VAL A 241 -4.82 -3.34 3.49
N VAL A 242 -5.62 -3.00 2.49
CA VAL A 242 -7.05 -3.31 2.43
C VAL A 242 -7.30 -4.82 2.56
N ILE A 243 -6.51 -5.65 1.89
CA ILE A 243 -6.71 -7.10 1.95
C ILE A 243 -6.18 -7.72 3.24
N ASN A 244 -5.06 -7.24 3.76
CA ASN A 244 -4.39 -7.83 4.92
C ASN A 244 -4.54 -7.02 6.22
N PHE A 245 -5.48 -6.08 6.29
CA PHE A 245 -5.71 -5.28 7.50
C PHE A 245 -5.95 -6.12 8.75
N GLY A 246 -6.41 -7.36 8.56
CA GLY A 246 -6.54 -8.35 9.60
C GLY A 246 -5.26 -8.66 10.38
N ASP A 247 -4.08 -8.51 9.77
CA ASP A 247 -2.78 -8.74 10.42
C ASP A 247 -2.53 -7.79 11.59
N PHE A 248 -3.10 -6.59 11.53
CA PHE A 248 -3.09 -5.58 12.59
C PHE A 248 -4.34 -5.67 13.46
N ALA A 249 -5.52 -5.79 12.84
CA ALA A 249 -6.81 -5.82 13.51
C ALA A 249 -6.94 -6.99 14.50
N ARG A 250 -6.22 -8.09 14.32
CA ARG A 250 -6.20 -9.25 15.24
C ARG A 250 -5.75 -8.90 16.67
N PHE A 251 -5.03 -7.79 16.84
CA PHE A 251 -4.54 -7.33 18.14
C PHE A 251 -5.47 -6.29 18.79
N VAL A 252 -6.48 -5.81 18.09
CA VAL A 252 -7.39 -4.75 18.56
C VAL A 252 -8.40 -5.31 19.55
N LYS A 253 -8.67 -4.55 20.61
CA LYS A 253 -9.58 -4.93 21.70
C LYS A 253 -10.99 -5.25 21.23
N ASN A 254 -11.54 -4.42 20.33
CA ASN A 254 -12.89 -4.57 19.81
C ASN A 254 -13.08 -3.78 18.50
N GLU A 255 -14.23 -4.00 17.84
CA GLU A 255 -14.57 -3.39 16.55
C GLU A 255 -14.71 -1.85 16.63
N SER A 256 -15.18 -1.31 17.75
CA SER A 256 -15.32 0.14 17.95
C SER A 256 -13.98 0.85 17.93
N GLU A 257 -12.97 0.30 18.63
CA GLU A 257 -11.62 0.84 18.63
C GLU A 257 -10.99 0.76 17.24
N MET A 258 -11.20 -0.32 16.50
CA MET A 258 -10.74 -0.47 15.12
C MET A 258 -11.37 0.62 14.22
N LYS A 259 -12.69 0.77 14.24
CA LYS A 259 -13.40 1.77 13.42
C LYS A 259 -12.98 3.20 13.73
N LYS A 260 -12.82 3.53 15.02
CA LYS A 260 -12.36 4.84 15.48
C LYS A 260 -10.93 5.10 14.99
N GLY A 261 -10.04 4.11 15.09
CA GLY A 261 -8.67 4.20 14.61
C GLY A 261 -8.60 4.35 13.10
N ASN A 262 -9.45 3.66 12.34
CA ASN A 262 -9.53 3.79 10.89
C ASN A 262 -10.09 5.16 10.46
N LEU A 263 -11.07 5.70 11.16
CA LEU A 263 -11.62 7.02 10.84
C LEU A 263 -10.57 8.11 11.04
N TRP A 264 -9.99 8.20 12.22
CA TRP A 264 -9.03 9.25 12.52
C TRP A 264 -7.65 9.00 11.90
N GLY A 265 -7.24 7.73 11.88
CA GLY A 265 -5.94 7.34 11.33
C GLY A 265 -5.91 7.39 9.80
N LEU A 266 -6.87 6.79 9.10
CA LEU A 266 -6.85 6.76 7.64
C LEU A 266 -7.45 8.04 7.05
N VAL A 267 -8.73 8.30 7.31
CA VAL A 267 -9.44 9.43 6.67
C VAL A 267 -8.84 10.76 7.10
N GLY A 268 -8.59 10.95 8.39
CA GLY A 268 -7.96 12.17 8.91
C GLY A 268 -6.59 12.41 8.31
N ASN A 269 -5.77 11.36 8.21
CA ASN A 269 -4.43 11.47 7.60
C ASN A 269 -4.50 11.73 6.09
N VAL A 270 -5.38 11.07 5.34
CA VAL A 270 -5.54 11.31 3.89
C VAL A 270 -5.93 12.76 3.63
N ILE A 271 -6.89 13.30 4.37
CA ILE A 271 -7.30 14.72 4.23
C ILE A 271 -6.12 15.64 4.51
N PHE A 272 -5.49 15.47 5.66
CA PHE A 272 -4.42 16.36 6.10
C PHE A 272 -3.18 16.27 5.21
N PHE A 273 -2.76 15.05 4.86
CA PHE A 273 -1.59 14.83 4.02
C PHE A 273 -1.80 15.31 2.58
N SER A 274 -2.98 15.06 2.00
CA SER A 274 -3.32 15.57 0.67
C SER A 274 -3.35 17.10 0.63
N PHE A 275 -3.85 17.73 1.70
CA PHE A 275 -3.83 19.19 1.83
C PHE A 275 -2.39 19.73 1.88
N ILE A 276 -1.53 19.16 2.73
CA ILE A 276 -0.11 19.57 2.82
C ILE A 276 0.58 19.36 1.47
N THR A 277 0.37 18.21 0.83
CA THR A 277 0.95 17.91 -0.49
C THR A 277 0.55 18.96 -1.52
N LEU A 278 -0.73 19.31 -1.58
CA LEU A 278 -1.22 20.34 -2.48
C LEU A 278 -0.57 21.70 -2.23
N MET A 279 -0.51 22.12 -0.96
CA MET A 279 0.06 23.41 -0.57
C MET A 279 1.56 23.49 -0.88
N ILE A 280 2.30 22.42 -0.63
CA ILE A 280 3.73 22.37 -0.96
C ILE A 280 3.92 22.35 -2.49
N THR A 281 3.16 21.55 -3.21
CA THR A 281 3.26 21.43 -4.68
C THR A 281 2.96 22.78 -5.34
N GLY A 282 1.86 23.44 -4.97
CA GLY A 282 1.52 24.77 -5.46
C GLY A 282 2.57 25.82 -5.12
N GLY A 283 3.12 25.76 -3.92
CA GLY A 283 4.17 26.67 -3.49
C GLY A 283 5.48 26.50 -4.26
N THR A 284 5.86 25.29 -4.63
CA THR A 284 7.05 25.04 -5.46
C THR A 284 6.89 25.55 -6.88
N ILE A 285 5.70 25.46 -7.46
CA ILE A 285 5.41 26.06 -8.77
C ILE A 285 5.62 27.58 -8.69
N SER A 286 5.10 28.23 -7.64
CA SER A 286 5.26 29.67 -7.43
C SER A 286 6.72 30.10 -7.27
N ILE A 287 7.53 29.32 -6.54
CA ILE A 287 8.93 29.68 -6.22
C ILE A 287 9.86 29.38 -7.40
N PHE A 288 9.72 28.19 -7.99
CA PHE A 288 10.69 27.64 -8.95
C PHE A 288 10.21 27.65 -10.40
N GLY A 289 8.92 27.91 -10.65
CA GLY A 289 8.32 27.80 -11.97
C GLY A 289 8.27 26.35 -12.52
N GLU A 290 8.48 25.36 -11.66
CA GLU A 290 8.61 23.96 -12.03
C GLU A 290 7.63 23.07 -11.26
N TYR A 291 7.20 21.98 -11.91
CA TYR A 291 6.33 20.95 -11.33
C TYR A 291 7.19 19.89 -10.65
N ILE A 292 7.38 20.00 -9.34
CA ILE A 292 8.20 19.08 -8.55
C ILE A 292 7.28 18.17 -7.73
N ALA A 293 7.19 16.89 -8.11
CA ALA A 293 6.39 15.90 -7.40
C ALA A 293 7.17 15.23 -6.26
N GLU A 294 8.49 15.22 -6.31
CA GLU A 294 9.35 14.51 -5.35
C GLU A 294 9.79 15.42 -4.19
N PRO A 295 9.45 15.10 -2.92
CA PRO A 295 9.77 15.95 -1.77
C PRO A 295 11.27 16.16 -1.55
N THR A 296 12.08 15.15 -1.83
CA THR A 296 13.55 15.25 -1.68
C THR A 296 14.18 16.20 -2.69
N ALA A 297 13.72 16.18 -3.94
CA ALA A 297 14.13 17.13 -4.97
C ALA A 297 13.73 18.58 -4.62
N MET A 298 12.55 18.73 -4.03
CA MET A 298 12.05 20.01 -3.56
C MET A 298 12.92 20.59 -2.43
N VAL A 299 13.24 19.80 -1.41
CA VAL A 299 14.10 20.22 -0.30
C VAL A 299 15.50 20.60 -0.80
N ALA A 300 16.05 19.83 -1.75
CA ALA A 300 17.33 20.13 -2.37
C ALA A 300 17.34 21.53 -3.02
N LYS A 301 16.26 21.94 -3.68
CA LYS A 301 16.14 23.26 -4.32
C LYS A 301 15.95 24.42 -3.33
N VAL A 302 15.48 24.16 -2.12
CA VAL A 302 15.36 25.20 -1.08
C VAL A 302 16.72 25.70 -0.61
N ASP A 303 17.77 24.89 -0.79
CA ASP A 303 19.19 25.21 -0.49
C ASP A 303 19.40 25.71 0.96
N ASN A 304 18.90 24.93 1.93
CA ASN A 304 19.06 25.20 3.34
C ASN A 304 19.49 23.93 4.07
N VAL A 305 20.74 23.88 4.51
CA VAL A 305 21.36 22.71 5.13
C VAL A 305 20.59 22.23 6.37
N PHE A 306 20.12 23.12 7.22
CA PHE A 306 19.35 22.74 8.40
C PHE A 306 18.02 22.07 7.99
N LEU A 307 17.29 22.69 7.07
CA LEU A 307 16.05 22.11 6.55
C LEU A 307 16.31 20.75 5.86
N THR A 308 17.41 20.64 5.10
CA THR A 308 17.83 19.40 4.47
C THR A 308 18.05 18.27 5.48
N ILE A 309 18.76 18.55 6.59
CA ILE A 309 19.02 17.57 7.64
C ILE A 309 17.69 17.13 8.29
N VAL A 310 16.86 18.07 8.69
CA VAL A 310 15.59 17.79 9.37
C VAL A 310 14.62 17.04 8.46
N ALA A 311 14.47 17.49 7.20
CA ALA A 311 13.59 16.86 6.23
C ALA A 311 14.07 15.45 5.84
N ALA A 312 15.37 15.29 5.58
CA ALA A 312 15.94 13.98 5.22
C ALA A 312 15.71 12.94 6.33
N PHE A 313 15.91 13.34 7.60
CA PHE A 313 15.69 12.45 8.72
C PHE A 313 14.21 12.06 8.87
N ALA A 314 13.30 13.00 8.73
CA ALA A 314 11.87 12.74 8.83
C ALA A 314 11.36 11.89 7.65
N PHE A 315 11.76 12.19 6.42
CA PHE A 315 11.40 11.43 5.24
C PHE A 315 11.92 9.98 5.30
N PHE A 316 13.16 9.81 5.77
CA PHE A 316 13.70 8.49 6.06
C PHE A 316 12.86 7.75 7.08
N ALA A 317 12.58 8.37 8.23
CA ALA A 317 11.83 7.73 9.31
C ALA A 317 10.41 7.34 8.89
N ALA A 318 9.70 8.22 8.19
CA ALA A 318 8.36 7.94 7.66
C ALA A 318 8.35 6.79 6.70
N THR A 319 9.25 6.85 5.70
CA THR A 319 9.25 5.88 4.61
C THR A 319 9.73 4.50 5.09
N VAL A 320 10.68 4.44 6.02
CA VAL A 320 11.02 3.20 6.72
C VAL A 320 9.84 2.72 7.57
N GLY A 321 9.13 3.62 8.25
CA GLY A 321 7.97 3.29 9.08
C GLY A 321 6.88 2.55 8.30
N ILE A 322 6.41 3.13 7.20
CA ILE A 322 5.42 2.46 6.33
C ILE A 322 5.95 1.13 5.81
N ASN A 323 7.21 1.12 5.39
CA ASN A 323 7.81 -0.08 4.81
C ASN A 323 7.82 -1.24 5.81
N MET A 324 8.09 -0.97 7.08
CA MET A 324 7.99 -1.97 8.14
C MET A 324 6.58 -2.50 8.30
N VAL A 325 5.59 -1.61 8.35
CA VAL A 325 4.19 -1.96 8.61
C VAL A 325 3.56 -2.66 7.41
N ALA A 326 3.60 -2.05 6.24
CA ALA A 326 2.85 -2.51 5.08
C ALA A 326 3.56 -3.60 4.28
N ASN A 327 4.90 -3.55 4.21
CA ASN A 327 5.65 -4.31 3.22
C ASN A 327 6.68 -5.27 3.80
N PHE A 328 6.89 -5.28 5.12
CA PHE A 328 7.83 -6.20 5.76
C PHE A 328 7.12 -7.20 6.68
N ILE A 329 6.29 -6.73 7.60
CA ILE A 329 5.58 -7.60 8.56
C ILE A 329 4.57 -8.53 7.86
N PRO A 330 3.65 -8.03 7.01
CA PRO A 330 2.63 -8.90 6.43
C PRO A 330 3.18 -9.99 5.51
N PRO A 331 4.12 -9.73 4.56
CA PRO A 331 4.65 -10.81 3.74
C PRO A 331 5.41 -11.87 4.55
N ALA A 332 5.93 -11.53 5.73
CA ALA A 332 6.50 -12.54 6.62
C ALA A 332 5.44 -13.54 7.10
N TYR A 333 4.21 -13.09 7.39
CA TYR A 333 3.07 -13.99 7.68
C TYR A 333 2.62 -14.76 6.44
N ASP A 334 2.57 -14.12 5.29
CA ASP A 334 2.17 -14.77 4.03
C ASP A 334 3.13 -15.92 3.68
N LEU A 335 4.43 -15.68 3.77
CA LEU A 335 5.45 -16.70 3.54
C LEU A 335 5.43 -17.80 4.61
N ALA A 336 5.22 -17.45 5.88
CA ALA A 336 5.05 -18.43 6.93
C ALA A 336 3.82 -19.33 6.69
N ASN A 337 2.76 -18.81 6.06
CA ASN A 337 1.57 -19.61 5.70
C ASN A 337 1.84 -20.65 4.60
N LEU A 338 2.80 -20.39 3.69
CA LEU A 338 3.15 -21.34 2.63
C LEU A 338 3.72 -22.66 3.19
N MET A 339 4.64 -22.56 4.15
CA MET A 339 5.30 -23.70 4.78
C MET A 339 5.46 -23.47 6.28
N PRO A 340 4.38 -23.57 7.09
CA PRO A 340 4.41 -23.18 8.50
C PRO A 340 5.44 -23.95 9.36
N SER A 341 5.78 -25.18 8.97
CA SER A 341 6.80 -25.98 9.64
C SER A 341 8.24 -25.62 9.29
N LYS A 342 8.47 -24.86 8.22
CA LYS A 342 9.83 -24.53 7.72
C LYS A 342 10.13 -23.03 7.71
N ILE A 343 9.12 -22.20 7.44
CA ILE A 343 9.27 -20.74 7.36
C ILE A 343 8.69 -20.12 8.62
N SER A 344 9.55 -19.57 9.46
CA SER A 344 9.15 -18.71 10.56
C SER A 344 8.88 -17.28 10.07
N PHE A 345 8.25 -16.48 10.91
CA PHE A 345 8.08 -15.03 10.65
C PHE A 345 9.43 -14.36 10.31
N ARG A 346 10.50 -14.67 11.06
CA ARG A 346 11.84 -14.11 10.80
C ARG A 346 12.40 -14.53 9.44
N THR A 347 12.29 -15.82 9.09
CA THR A 347 12.74 -16.33 7.80
C THR A 347 11.97 -15.70 6.64
N GLY A 348 10.64 -15.57 6.79
CA GLY A 348 9.79 -14.90 5.80
C GLY A 348 10.19 -13.44 5.58
N GLY A 349 10.50 -12.71 6.65
CA GLY A 349 11.01 -11.35 6.56
C GLY A 349 12.35 -11.24 5.83
N LEU A 350 13.32 -12.12 6.13
CA LEU A 350 14.60 -12.13 5.41
C LEU A 350 14.45 -12.42 3.92
N ILE A 351 13.54 -13.33 3.55
CA ILE A 351 13.21 -13.60 2.14
C ILE A 351 12.64 -12.34 1.50
N THR A 352 11.70 -11.66 2.17
CA THR A 352 11.13 -10.39 1.70
C THR A 352 12.21 -9.32 1.50
N ALA A 353 13.14 -9.18 2.46
CA ALA A 353 14.24 -8.23 2.36
C ALA A 353 15.16 -8.53 1.18
N GLY A 354 15.49 -9.81 0.94
CA GLY A 354 16.35 -10.21 -0.18
C GLY A 354 15.73 -9.89 -1.54
N PHE A 355 14.47 -10.29 -1.76
CA PHE A 355 13.77 -9.95 -3.01
C PHE A 355 13.55 -8.46 -3.17
N GLY A 356 13.13 -7.76 -2.10
CA GLY A 356 12.94 -6.32 -2.15
C GLY A 356 14.24 -5.55 -2.38
N PHE A 357 15.40 -6.05 -1.89
CA PHE A 357 16.70 -5.48 -2.21
C PHE A 357 16.98 -5.53 -3.72
N VAL A 358 16.73 -6.67 -4.37
CA VAL A 358 16.90 -6.80 -5.82
C VAL A 358 15.95 -5.85 -6.57
N ILE A 359 14.65 -5.85 -6.21
CA ILE A 359 13.63 -5.00 -6.85
C ILE A 359 13.97 -3.52 -6.69
N GLY A 360 14.31 -3.08 -5.47
CA GLY A 360 14.67 -1.69 -5.19
C GLY A 360 15.99 -1.27 -5.86
N GLY A 361 16.98 -2.18 -5.94
CA GLY A 361 18.21 -1.96 -6.68
C GLY A 361 18.02 -1.75 -8.18
N MET A 362 16.98 -2.40 -8.74
CA MET A 362 16.58 -2.26 -10.16
C MET A 362 15.55 -1.14 -10.38
N TRP A 363 15.24 -0.34 -9.37
CA TRP A 363 14.16 0.64 -9.42
C TRP A 363 14.30 1.59 -10.61
N VAL A 364 15.43 2.27 -10.73
CA VAL A 364 15.68 3.27 -11.79
C VAL A 364 15.73 2.62 -13.18
N ALA A 365 16.45 1.51 -13.32
CA ALA A 365 16.70 0.91 -14.62
C ALA A 365 15.50 0.16 -15.21
N VAL A 366 14.58 -0.35 -14.36
CA VAL A 366 13.50 -1.24 -14.78
C VAL A 366 12.14 -0.75 -14.33
N ILE A 367 11.94 -0.53 -13.03
CA ILE A 367 10.60 -0.34 -12.48
C ILE A 367 10.03 1.04 -12.86
N THR A 368 10.83 2.11 -12.82
CA THR A 368 10.36 3.45 -13.22
C THR A 368 10.02 3.55 -14.70
N GLN A 369 10.56 2.69 -15.54
CA GLN A 369 10.23 2.66 -16.98
C GLN A 369 8.77 2.24 -17.23
N MET A 370 8.17 1.52 -16.31
CA MET A 370 6.75 1.15 -16.34
C MET A 370 5.81 2.35 -16.12
N GLY A 371 6.29 3.36 -15.40
CA GLY A 371 5.50 4.51 -14.96
C GLY A 371 4.79 4.28 -13.61
N LEU A 372 4.57 5.38 -12.90
CA LEU A 372 4.02 5.37 -11.53
C LEU A 372 2.60 4.78 -11.47
N PHE A 373 1.69 5.26 -12.33
CA PHE A 373 0.30 4.82 -12.31
C PHE A 373 0.13 3.36 -12.75
N PRO A 374 0.75 2.89 -13.86
CA PRO A 374 0.73 1.48 -14.21
C PRO A 374 1.32 0.58 -13.12
N PHE A 375 2.40 1.00 -12.44
CA PHE A 375 2.96 0.25 -11.32
C PHE A 375 1.92 0.04 -10.20
N VAL A 376 1.34 1.14 -9.70
CA VAL A 376 0.32 1.08 -8.63
C VAL A 376 -0.89 0.25 -9.05
N ASN A 377 -1.40 0.50 -10.26
CA ASN A 377 -2.59 -0.18 -10.78
C ASN A 377 -2.36 -1.68 -11.00
N THR A 378 -1.17 -2.09 -11.46
CA THR A 378 -0.83 -3.51 -11.63
C THR A 378 -0.88 -4.25 -10.30
N LEU A 379 -0.21 -3.70 -9.28
CA LEU A 379 -0.18 -4.32 -7.95
C LEU A 379 -1.58 -4.35 -7.32
N GLY A 380 -2.37 -3.30 -7.51
CA GLY A 380 -3.77 -3.24 -7.08
C GLY A 380 -4.65 -4.25 -7.80
N ALA A 381 -4.52 -4.39 -9.12
CA ALA A 381 -5.30 -5.31 -9.96
C ALA A 381 -5.12 -6.78 -9.55
N ILE A 382 -3.91 -7.17 -9.15
CA ILE A 382 -3.60 -8.55 -8.70
C ILE A 382 -4.35 -8.89 -7.40
N LEU A 383 -4.50 -7.95 -6.49
CA LEU A 383 -5.06 -8.18 -5.16
C LEU A 383 -6.56 -7.91 -5.07
N ALA A 384 -7.08 -6.98 -5.86
CA ALA A 384 -8.47 -6.55 -5.81
C ALA A 384 -9.50 -7.69 -5.87
N PRO A 385 -9.37 -8.68 -6.77
CA PRO A 385 -10.33 -9.78 -6.85
C PRO A 385 -10.36 -10.62 -5.58
N VAL A 386 -9.23 -10.84 -4.94
CA VAL A 386 -9.14 -11.63 -3.69
C VAL A 386 -9.94 -10.95 -2.59
N PHE A 387 -9.83 -9.61 -2.47
CA PHE A 387 -10.65 -8.84 -1.54
C PHE A 387 -12.14 -9.07 -1.79
N GLY A 388 -12.60 -8.87 -3.03
CA GLY A 388 -14.01 -9.06 -3.40
C GLY A 388 -14.54 -10.44 -3.06
N ILE A 389 -13.78 -11.49 -3.36
CA ILE A 389 -14.10 -12.90 -3.06
C ILE A 389 -14.22 -13.12 -1.55
N MET A 390 -13.23 -12.68 -0.76
CA MET A 390 -13.19 -12.88 0.69
C MET A 390 -14.36 -12.19 1.39
N ILE A 391 -14.70 -10.96 0.98
CA ILE A 391 -15.79 -10.20 1.59
C ILE A 391 -17.14 -10.83 1.28
N VAL A 392 -17.40 -11.16 0.03
CA VAL A 392 -18.65 -11.82 -0.36
C VAL A 392 -18.80 -13.20 0.29
N ASP A 393 -17.73 -13.99 0.35
CA ASP A 393 -17.77 -15.29 0.99
C ASP A 393 -18.10 -15.18 2.47
N TYR A 394 -17.42 -14.29 3.19
CA TYR A 394 -17.60 -14.13 4.63
C TYR A 394 -18.98 -13.54 5.00
N TYR A 395 -19.37 -12.41 4.39
CA TYR A 395 -20.59 -11.71 4.79
C TYR A 395 -21.86 -12.31 4.19
N ILE A 396 -21.83 -12.74 2.93
CA ILE A 396 -23.02 -13.18 2.20
C ILE A 396 -23.17 -14.71 2.24
N ILE A 397 -22.12 -15.46 1.89
CA ILE A 397 -22.22 -16.92 1.79
C ILE A 397 -22.14 -17.57 3.17
N LYS A 398 -21.17 -17.21 3.99
CA LYS A 398 -20.95 -17.77 5.34
C LYS A 398 -21.71 -17.02 6.44
N LYS A 399 -22.32 -15.87 6.13
CA LYS A 399 -23.12 -15.05 7.09
C LYS A 399 -22.36 -14.77 8.40
N GLU A 400 -21.10 -14.37 8.28
CA GLU A 400 -20.15 -14.09 9.37
C GLU A 400 -19.87 -15.28 10.32
N LYS A 401 -20.17 -16.50 9.91
CA LYS A 401 -19.96 -17.71 10.72
C LYS A 401 -18.79 -18.51 10.19
N ILE A 402 -17.68 -18.45 10.93
CA ILE A 402 -16.50 -19.25 10.64
C ILE A 402 -16.15 -20.16 11.85
N ASP A 403 -15.59 -21.31 11.54
CA ASP A 403 -15.03 -22.23 12.51
C ASP A 403 -13.51 -22.07 12.49
N VAL A 404 -12.96 -21.46 13.52
CA VAL A 404 -11.53 -21.11 13.58
C VAL A 404 -10.63 -22.33 13.68
N ASP A 405 -11.07 -23.37 14.43
CA ASP A 405 -10.28 -24.58 14.59
C ASP A 405 -10.23 -25.38 13.28
N ALA A 406 -11.33 -25.38 12.52
CA ALA A 406 -11.39 -26.01 11.21
C ALA A 406 -10.47 -25.33 10.15
N LEU A 407 -10.05 -24.08 10.35
CA LEU A 407 -9.05 -23.42 9.50
C LEU A 407 -7.65 -24.03 9.61
N PHE A 408 -7.40 -24.80 10.66
CA PHE A 408 -6.13 -25.50 10.91
C PHE A 408 -6.26 -27.02 10.78
N ASP A 409 -7.39 -27.51 10.27
CA ASP A 409 -7.65 -28.92 10.02
C ASP A 409 -7.31 -29.29 8.56
N ALA A 410 -6.24 -30.06 8.37
CA ALA A 410 -5.79 -30.55 7.07
C ALA A 410 -6.41 -31.91 6.68
N SER A 411 -7.33 -32.44 7.49
CA SER A 411 -7.97 -33.71 7.18
C SER A 411 -8.89 -33.63 5.95
N PRO A 412 -9.05 -34.71 5.17
CA PRO A 412 -9.93 -34.72 4.00
C PRO A 412 -11.39 -34.34 4.31
N ASN A 413 -11.83 -34.57 5.53
CA ASN A 413 -13.18 -34.26 5.99
C ASN A 413 -13.28 -32.88 6.68
N GLY A 414 -12.19 -32.11 6.72
CA GLY A 414 -12.15 -30.78 7.31
C GLY A 414 -13.09 -29.82 6.57
N LYS A 415 -13.79 -28.96 7.33
CA LYS A 415 -14.80 -28.03 6.81
C LYS A 415 -14.32 -27.13 5.67
N TYR A 416 -13.04 -26.70 5.70
CA TYR A 416 -12.42 -25.85 4.70
C TYR A 416 -11.42 -26.61 3.82
N HIS A 417 -11.44 -27.94 3.86
CA HIS A 417 -10.63 -28.75 2.98
C HIS A 417 -11.14 -28.75 1.54
N TYR A 418 -12.45 -28.56 1.33
CA TYR A 418 -13.08 -28.55 0.00
C TYR A 418 -12.59 -29.73 -0.86
N ASN A 419 -12.06 -29.46 -2.06
CA ASN A 419 -11.51 -30.45 -2.96
C ASN A 419 -9.98 -30.51 -2.81
N GLY A 420 -9.47 -31.43 -1.99
CA GLY A 420 -8.02 -31.57 -1.78
C GLY A 420 -7.33 -30.39 -1.12
N GLY A 421 -8.05 -29.58 -0.37
CA GLY A 421 -7.55 -28.37 0.28
C GLY A 421 -7.77 -27.08 -0.52
N PHE A 422 -8.46 -27.17 -1.68
CA PHE A 422 -8.66 -26.05 -2.61
C PHE A 422 -10.15 -25.80 -2.86
N ASN A 423 -10.58 -24.55 -2.72
CA ASN A 423 -11.88 -24.12 -3.20
C ASN A 423 -11.76 -23.64 -4.65
N TYR A 424 -11.97 -24.55 -5.62
CA TYR A 424 -11.85 -24.23 -7.04
C TYR A 424 -12.78 -23.11 -7.50
N LYS A 425 -13.93 -22.90 -6.84
CA LYS A 425 -14.83 -21.79 -7.14
C LYS A 425 -14.17 -20.45 -6.82
N GLY A 426 -13.58 -20.31 -5.63
CA GLY A 426 -12.84 -19.11 -5.25
C GLY A 426 -11.63 -18.85 -6.15
N MET A 427 -10.87 -19.92 -6.47
CA MET A 427 -9.70 -19.80 -7.34
C MET A 427 -10.07 -19.41 -8.77
N LEU A 428 -11.10 -20.01 -9.35
CA LEU A 428 -11.59 -19.65 -10.68
C LEU A 428 -12.08 -18.20 -10.75
N ALA A 429 -12.85 -17.78 -9.73
CA ALA A 429 -13.29 -16.39 -9.63
C ALA A 429 -12.09 -15.42 -9.59
N TRP A 430 -11.03 -15.77 -8.83
CA TRP A 430 -9.82 -14.95 -8.74
C TRP A 430 -9.07 -14.88 -10.08
N ILE A 431 -8.83 -16.02 -10.73
CA ILE A 431 -8.10 -16.08 -11.99
C ILE A 431 -8.82 -15.26 -13.07
N LEU A 432 -10.13 -15.45 -13.24
CA LEU A 432 -10.90 -14.76 -14.28
C LEU A 432 -10.95 -13.25 -14.03
N SER A 433 -11.28 -12.83 -12.82
CA SER A 433 -11.37 -11.41 -12.49
C SER A 433 -10.00 -10.74 -12.44
N GLY A 434 -8.95 -11.44 -12.01
CA GLY A 434 -7.58 -10.95 -12.01
C GLY A 434 -7.02 -10.75 -13.41
N TYR A 435 -7.31 -11.71 -14.33
CA TYR A 435 -6.93 -11.58 -15.73
C TYR A 435 -7.54 -10.34 -16.37
N ILE A 436 -8.85 -10.13 -16.16
CA ILE A 436 -9.54 -8.93 -16.65
C ILE A 436 -8.96 -7.65 -16.02
N ALA A 437 -8.78 -7.63 -14.69
CA ALA A 437 -8.26 -6.45 -13.99
C ALA A 437 -6.85 -6.07 -14.45
N VAL A 438 -5.94 -7.04 -14.58
CA VAL A 438 -4.58 -6.81 -15.10
C VAL A 438 -4.64 -6.39 -16.56
N GLY A 439 -5.53 -6.98 -17.35
CA GLY A 439 -5.74 -6.61 -18.76
C GLY A 439 -6.20 -5.17 -18.96
N THR A 440 -6.91 -4.55 -17.98
CA THR A 440 -7.24 -3.12 -18.06
C THR A 440 -6.01 -2.22 -17.89
N VAL A 441 -4.95 -2.70 -17.26
CA VAL A 441 -3.66 -1.97 -17.13
C VAL A 441 -2.74 -2.26 -18.33
N TRP A 442 -2.75 -3.52 -18.77
CA TRP A 442 -1.89 -4.04 -19.84
C TRP A 442 -2.73 -4.73 -20.92
N PRO A 443 -3.42 -3.98 -21.78
CA PRO A 443 -4.34 -4.55 -22.79
C PRO A 443 -3.69 -5.62 -23.68
N ASN A 444 -2.43 -5.44 -24.03
CA ASN A 444 -1.67 -6.36 -24.89
C ASN A 444 -1.46 -7.78 -24.29
N ILE A 445 -1.76 -7.98 -23.01
CA ILE A 445 -1.72 -9.30 -22.38
C ILE A 445 -2.96 -10.13 -22.76
N LEU A 446 -4.02 -9.48 -23.20
CA LEU A 446 -5.29 -10.13 -23.51
C LEU A 446 -5.24 -10.74 -24.90
N ILE A 447 -5.26 -12.07 -24.98
CA ILE A 447 -5.10 -12.88 -26.19
C ILE A 447 -6.31 -12.80 -27.15
N LEU A 448 -7.36 -12.09 -26.80
CA LEU A 448 -8.68 -12.21 -27.43
C LEU A 448 -9.04 -11.10 -28.45
N GLY A 449 -8.11 -10.24 -28.84
CA GLY A 449 -8.41 -9.12 -29.76
C GLY A 449 -9.40 -8.10 -29.17
N LEU A 450 -9.44 -7.99 -27.84
CA LEU A 450 -10.30 -7.07 -27.10
C LEU A 450 -9.51 -5.92 -26.46
N ASP A 451 -8.33 -5.66 -26.98
CA ASP A 451 -7.35 -4.74 -26.41
C ASP A 451 -7.94 -3.33 -26.26
N ASP A 452 -8.60 -2.82 -27.33
CA ASP A 452 -9.23 -1.50 -27.29
C ASP A 452 -10.41 -1.43 -26.30
N PHE A 453 -11.22 -2.50 -26.23
CA PHE A 453 -12.33 -2.57 -25.29
C PHE A 453 -11.83 -2.49 -23.85
N PHE A 454 -10.81 -3.27 -23.49
CA PHE A 454 -10.26 -3.28 -22.14
C PHE A 454 -9.46 -2.02 -21.81
N ALA A 455 -8.74 -1.45 -22.78
CA ALA A 455 -8.07 -0.17 -22.61
C ALA A 455 -9.09 0.94 -22.29
N ASN A 456 -10.20 0.99 -23.03
CA ASN A 456 -11.28 1.94 -22.79
C ASN A 456 -12.01 1.67 -21.47
N LEU A 457 -12.31 0.41 -21.16
CA LEU A 457 -12.95 0.01 -19.91
C LEU A 457 -12.04 0.34 -18.68
N GLY A 458 -10.74 0.13 -18.83
CA GLY A 458 -9.77 0.35 -17.77
C GLY A 458 -9.45 1.81 -17.49
N GLY A 459 -9.91 2.74 -18.32
CA GLY A 459 -9.61 4.15 -18.14
C GLY A 459 -8.10 4.42 -18.04
N GLY A 460 -7.30 3.86 -18.95
CA GLY A 460 -5.84 3.91 -18.86
C GLY A 460 -5.27 3.15 -17.66
N GLY A 461 -5.95 2.11 -17.21
CA GLY A 461 -5.61 1.31 -16.03
C GLY A 461 -6.17 1.86 -14.71
N GLY A 462 -6.72 3.08 -14.70
CA GLY A 462 -7.21 3.74 -13.48
C GLY A 462 -8.35 3.02 -12.77
N TYR A 463 -9.14 2.19 -13.47
CA TYR A 463 -10.29 1.47 -12.89
C TYR A 463 -9.95 0.04 -12.43
N ALA A 464 -8.73 -0.42 -12.60
CA ALA A 464 -8.33 -1.81 -12.41
C ALA A 464 -8.76 -2.39 -11.05
N TRP A 465 -8.61 -1.62 -9.97
CA TRP A 465 -8.99 -2.10 -8.63
C TRP A 465 -10.50 -2.33 -8.49
N ILE A 466 -11.31 -1.36 -8.92
CA ILE A 466 -12.78 -1.44 -8.83
C ILE A 466 -13.29 -2.62 -9.66
N ILE A 467 -12.79 -2.75 -10.89
CA ILE A 467 -13.15 -3.83 -11.80
C ILE A 467 -12.80 -5.18 -11.17
N GLY A 468 -11.56 -5.34 -10.72
CA GLY A 468 -11.08 -6.58 -10.13
C GLY A 468 -11.88 -7.02 -8.90
N ALA A 469 -12.09 -6.11 -7.94
CA ALA A 469 -12.83 -6.40 -6.71
C ALA A 469 -14.30 -6.72 -6.98
N SER A 470 -14.95 -5.94 -7.86
CA SER A 470 -16.36 -6.16 -8.22
C SER A 470 -16.57 -7.49 -8.95
N LEU A 471 -15.75 -7.77 -9.96
CA LEU A 471 -15.84 -9.03 -10.71
C LEU A 471 -15.52 -10.22 -9.82
N GLY A 472 -14.50 -10.16 -8.97
CA GLY A 472 -14.18 -11.21 -8.01
C GLY A 472 -15.35 -11.55 -7.10
N ALA A 473 -16.01 -10.51 -6.56
CA ALA A 473 -17.19 -10.65 -5.72
C ALA A 473 -18.37 -11.28 -6.49
N VAL A 474 -18.71 -10.73 -7.65
CA VAL A 474 -19.89 -11.18 -8.46
C VAL A 474 -19.71 -12.59 -8.97
N ILE A 475 -18.55 -12.91 -9.56
CA ILE A 475 -18.28 -14.24 -10.11
C ILE A 475 -18.31 -15.27 -8.97
N HIS A 476 -17.61 -15.00 -7.86
CA HIS A 476 -17.60 -15.92 -6.72
C HIS A 476 -18.99 -16.17 -6.16
N LEU A 477 -19.79 -15.12 -5.99
CA LEU A 477 -21.17 -15.23 -5.54
C LEU A 477 -22.04 -16.05 -6.49
N ALA A 478 -21.93 -15.81 -7.78
CA ALA A 478 -22.71 -16.52 -8.81
C ALA A 478 -22.45 -18.03 -8.84
N ILE A 479 -21.16 -18.43 -8.78
CA ILE A 479 -20.78 -19.85 -8.85
C ILE A 479 -20.85 -20.58 -7.50
N SER A 480 -20.91 -19.86 -6.38
CA SER A 480 -20.93 -20.45 -5.03
C SER A 480 -22.33 -20.66 -4.48
N LYS A 481 -23.34 -19.92 -4.97
CA LYS A 481 -24.75 -20.08 -4.55
C LYS A 481 -25.47 -21.31 -5.14
N ARG A 482 -24.80 -22.04 -6.04
CA ARG A 482 -25.37 -23.25 -6.69
C ARG A 482 -24.99 -24.52 -5.94
#